data_3fce246eb2bbd2a95d4a826c8969cbe3
#
_entry.id   3fce246eb2bbd2a95d4a826c8969cbe3
#
_cell.length_a   1.000
_cell.length_b   1.000
_cell.length_c   1.000
_cell.angle_alpha   90.00
_cell.angle_beta   90.00
_cell.angle_gamma   90.00
#
_symmetry.space_group_name_H-M   'P 1'
#
loop_
_entity.id
_entity.type
_entity.pdbx_description
1 polymer ?
#
loop_
_entity_poly.entity_id
_entity_poly.type
_entity_poly.pdbx_seq_one_letter_code
_entity_poly.pdbx_strand_id
1 'polypeptide(L)'
;MSGKTVLYVEDNEFNRKIGRQLLSVTTYQLLEATDGEQGVAMALERGPDLVLMDIQLPKLSGLEATRRLRRDPRTARVPIIVVTSFALSGDEQQALEAGATAYLAKPYSPRQMLELIRKLAPES
;
A
#
# COMPACT_ATOMS: atom_id res chain seq x y z
N MET A 1 9.24 12.15 -18.40
CA MET A 1 9.34 12.27 -16.95
C MET A 1 8.60 11.14 -16.27
N SER A 2 9.24 10.50 -15.34
CA SER A 2 8.56 9.46 -14.58
C SER A 2 7.57 10.08 -13.60
N GLY A 3 6.38 9.49 -13.49
CA GLY A 3 5.42 9.89 -12.48
C GLY A 3 5.82 9.34 -11.12
N LYS A 4 4.97 9.59 -10.14
CA LYS A 4 5.19 9.05 -8.81
C LYS A 4 5.00 7.54 -8.81
N THR A 5 5.68 6.88 -7.90
CA THR A 5 5.70 5.41 -7.81
C THR A 5 4.83 4.94 -6.67
N VAL A 6 3.96 3.97 -6.96
CA VAL A 6 3.11 3.30 -5.97
C VAL A 6 3.59 1.86 -5.84
N LEU A 7 3.85 1.43 -4.61
CA LEU A 7 4.18 0.04 -4.33
C LEU A 7 2.93 -0.65 -3.79
N TYR A 8 2.50 -1.72 -4.46
CA TYR A 8 1.35 -2.50 -4.04
C TYR A 8 1.84 -3.84 -3.50
N VAL A 9 1.65 -4.07 -2.21
CA VAL A 9 2.04 -5.30 -1.54
C VAL A 9 0.79 -6.15 -1.36
N GLU A 10 0.66 -7.19 -2.19
CA GLU A 10 -0.53 -8.02 -2.27
C GLU A 10 -0.14 -9.39 -2.83
N ASP A 11 -0.50 -10.47 -2.15
CA ASP A 11 -0.12 -11.80 -2.58
C ASP A 11 -1.03 -12.37 -3.68
N ASN A 12 -2.23 -11.84 -3.85
CA ASN A 12 -3.20 -12.35 -4.82
C ASN A 12 -3.00 -11.70 -6.19
N GLU A 13 -2.73 -12.51 -7.20
CA GLU A 13 -2.47 -12.02 -8.55
C GLU A 13 -3.68 -11.28 -9.15
N PHE A 14 -4.89 -11.77 -8.86
CA PHE A 14 -6.10 -11.11 -9.37
C PHE A 14 -6.22 -9.68 -8.82
N ASN A 15 -5.93 -9.51 -7.53
CA ASN A 15 -5.98 -8.17 -6.93
C ASN A 15 -4.89 -7.27 -7.49
N ARG A 16 -3.67 -7.81 -7.70
CA ARG A 16 -2.61 -7.01 -8.31
C ARG A 16 -2.96 -6.59 -9.72
N LYS A 17 -3.63 -7.47 -10.48
CA LYS A 17 -4.07 -7.15 -11.83
C LYS A 17 -5.06 -5.99 -11.82
N ILE A 18 -5.99 -5.97 -10.86
CA ILE A 18 -6.91 -4.86 -10.71
C ILE A 18 -6.16 -3.55 -10.47
N GLY A 19 -5.14 -3.59 -9.61
CA GLY A 19 -4.29 -2.43 -9.35
C GLY A 19 -3.57 -1.96 -10.60
N ARG A 20 -3.01 -2.90 -11.38
CA ARG A 20 -2.34 -2.55 -12.64
C ARG A 20 -3.30 -1.86 -13.61
N GLN A 21 -4.51 -2.39 -13.75
CA GLN A 21 -5.50 -1.79 -14.64
C GLN A 21 -5.92 -0.41 -14.16
N LEU A 22 -6.12 -0.28 -12.85
CA LEU A 22 -6.52 0.99 -12.27
C LEU A 22 -5.50 2.09 -12.55
N LEU A 23 -4.22 1.79 -12.36
CA LEU A 23 -3.16 2.78 -12.50
C LEU A 23 -2.68 2.94 -13.94
N SER A 24 -3.09 2.05 -14.84
CA SER A 24 -2.66 2.11 -16.25
C SER A 24 -3.13 3.38 -16.96
N VAL A 25 -4.19 4.00 -16.48
CA VAL A 25 -4.73 5.25 -17.07
C VAL A 25 -4.24 6.49 -16.34
N THR A 26 -3.24 6.35 -15.48
CA THR A 26 -2.66 7.44 -14.68
C THR A 26 -1.20 7.62 -15.04
N THR A 27 -0.57 8.63 -14.43
CA THR A 27 0.88 8.83 -14.56
C THR A 27 1.68 8.04 -13.54
N TYR A 28 1.02 7.32 -12.62
CA TYR A 28 1.71 6.53 -11.61
C TYR A 28 2.43 5.34 -12.21
N GLN A 29 3.61 5.05 -11.67
CA GLN A 29 4.33 3.82 -11.94
C GLN A 29 4.02 2.85 -10.82
N LEU A 30 3.74 1.59 -11.17
CA LEU A 30 3.38 0.57 -10.19
C LEU A 30 4.51 -0.41 -9.96
N LEU A 31 4.86 -0.62 -8.70
CA LEU A 31 5.72 -1.72 -8.27
C LEU A 31 4.84 -2.71 -7.53
N GLU A 32 5.14 -4.00 -7.67
CA GLU A 32 4.35 -5.06 -7.05
C GLU A 32 5.23 -5.95 -6.19
N ALA A 33 4.74 -6.27 -5.00
CA ALA A 33 5.37 -7.22 -4.10
C ALA A 33 4.33 -8.26 -3.70
N THR A 34 4.76 -9.49 -3.46
CA THR A 34 3.85 -10.61 -3.22
C THR A 34 3.78 -11.06 -1.76
N ASP A 35 4.65 -10.53 -0.92
CA ASP A 35 4.63 -10.81 0.52
C ASP A 35 5.18 -9.62 1.29
N GLY A 36 5.02 -9.67 2.62
CA GLY A 36 5.42 -8.55 3.46
C GLY A 36 6.91 -8.29 3.49
N GLU A 37 7.72 -9.34 3.45
CA GLU A 37 9.18 -9.16 3.44
C GLU A 37 9.65 -8.52 2.16
N GLN A 38 9.13 -8.98 1.02
CA GLN A 38 9.45 -8.37 -0.27
C GLN A 38 8.97 -6.93 -0.31
N GLY A 39 7.80 -6.65 0.24
CA GLY A 39 7.25 -5.29 0.28
C GLY A 39 8.16 -4.35 1.05
N VAL A 40 8.63 -4.76 2.23
CA VAL A 40 9.56 -3.95 3.02
C VAL A 40 10.85 -3.73 2.25
N ALA A 41 11.43 -4.78 1.70
CA ALA A 41 12.70 -4.68 0.97
C ALA A 41 12.58 -3.72 -0.22
N MET A 42 11.50 -3.85 -0.99
CA MET A 42 11.29 -2.99 -2.15
C MET A 42 11.07 -1.53 -1.75
N ALA A 43 10.33 -1.29 -0.67
CA ALA A 43 10.10 0.06 -0.20
C ALA A 43 11.40 0.72 0.23
N LEU A 44 12.26 -0.01 0.94
CA LEU A 44 13.54 0.53 1.38
C LEU A 44 14.48 0.79 0.21
N GLU A 45 14.47 -0.09 -0.79
CA GLU A 45 15.36 0.02 -1.94
C GLU A 45 14.89 1.02 -2.98
N ARG A 46 13.59 1.02 -3.28
CA ARG A 46 13.05 1.78 -4.42
C ARG A 46 12.46 3.13 -4.03
N GLY A 47 12.18 3.35 -2.76
CA GLY A 47 11.67 4.64 -2.28
C GLY A 47 10.36 5.07 -2.94
N PRO A 48 9.30 4.26 -2.88
CA PRO A 48 8.03 4.66 -3.50
C PRO A 48 7.43 5.90 -2.85
N ASP A 49 6.58 6.58 -3.59
CA ASP A 49 5.89 7.76 -3.09
C ASP A 49 4.66 7.40 -2.26
N LEU A 50 4.18 6.15 -2.38
CA LEU A 50 3.04 5.65 -1.64
C LEU A 50 3.09 4.13 -1.61
N VAL A 51 2.64 3.54 -0.50
CA VAL A 51 2.55 2.08 -0.36
C VAL A 51 1.11 1.68 -0.12
N LEU A 52 0.61 0.73 -0.92
CA LEU A 52 -0.65 0.02 -0.66
C LEU A 52 -0.27 -1.29 0.00
N MET A 53 -0.73 -1.52 1.22
CA MET A 53 -0.31 -2.65 2.02
C MET A 53 -1.51 -3.50 2.44
N ASP A 54 -1.60 -4.72 1.93
CA ASP A 54 -2.62 -5.66 2.41
C ASP A 54 -2.24 -6.11 3.82
N ILE A 55 -3.23 -6.28 4.68
CA ILE A 55 -2.99 -6.80 6.04
C ILE A 55 -2.61 -8.26 6.00
N GLN A 56 -3.30 -9.06 5.18
CA GLN A 56 -3.11 -10.51 5.15
C GLN A 56 -2.10 -10.91 4.10
N LEU A 57 -0.85 -10.97 4.51
CA LEU A 57 0.25 -11.32 3.64
C LEU A 57 0.99 -12.54 4.19
N PRO A 58 1.56 -13.39 3.30
CA PRO A 58 2.45 -14.45 3.76
C PRO A 58 3.76 -13.88 4.29
N LYS A 59 4.44 -14.66 5.11
CA LYS A 59 5.76 -14.40 5.71
C LYS A 59 5.74 -13.27 6.74
N LEU A 60 5.19 -12.12 6.39
CA LEU A 60 5.16 -10.97 7.28
C LEU A 60 3.84 -10.25 7.07
N SER A 61 3.05 -10.08 8.13
CA SER A 61 1.75 -9.42 8.00
C SER A 61 1.92 -7.96 7.57
N GLY A 62 0.86 -7.40 6.95
CA GLY A 62 0.89 -6.01 6.53
C GLY A 62 1.04 -5.04 7.69
N LEU A 63 0.50 -5.39 8.87
CA LEU A 63 0.67 -4.54 10.05
C LEU A 63 2.11 -4.49 10.50
N GLU A 64 2.77 -5.64 10.56
CA GLU A 64 4.18 -5.67 10.95
C GLU A 64 5.08 -5.03 9.90
N ALA A 65 4.76 -5.25 8.63
CA ALA A 65 5.49 -4.58 7.54
C ALA A 65 5.38 -3.05 7.69
N THR A 66 4.18 -2.56 8.00
CA THR A 66 3.96 -1.13 8.22
C THR A 66 4.82 -0.62 9.37
N ARG A 67 4.86 -1.36 10.49
CA ARG A 67 5.70 -0.97 11.63
C ARG A 67 7.16 -0.88 11.25
N ARG A 68 7.65 -1.86 10.48
CA ARG A 68 9.05 -1.86 10.05
C ARG A 68 9.38 -0.66 9.17
N LEU A 69 8.46 -0.31 8.25
CA LEU A 69 8.66 0.87 7.40
C LEU A 69 8.72 2.14 8.23
N ARG A 70 7.90 2.25 9.27
CA ARG A 70 7.89 3.44 10.12
C ARG A 70 9.15 3.58 10.98
N ARG A 71 9.83 2.48 11.26
CA ARG A 71 11.05 2.49 12.06
C ARG A 71 12.29 2.90 11.26
N ASP A 72 12.24 2.79 9.93
CA ASP A 72 13.39 3.11 9.10
C ASP A 72 13.28 4.54 8.59
N PRO A 73 14.34 5.37 8.77
CA PRO A 73 14.29 6.77 8.31
C PRO A 73 13.98 6.94 6.84
N ARG A 74 14.34 5.95 6.00
CA ARG A 74 14.09 6.02 4.56
C ARG A 74 12.60 5.97 4.21
N THR A 75 11.79 5.36 5.08
CA THR A 75 10.36 5.14 4.81
C THR A 75 9.47 5.67 5.93
N ALA A 76 10.04 6.38 6.90
CA ALA A 76 9.30 6.81 8.09
C ALA A 76 8.11 7.71 7.76
N ARG A 77 8.14 8.40 6.63
CA ARG A 77 7.09 9.37 6.26
C ARG A 77 6.33 9.00 5.00
N VAL A 78 6.63 7.85 4.37
CA VAL A 78 5.91 7.48 3.15
C VAL A 78 4.44 7.24 3.47
N PRO A 79 3.51 7.75 2.66
CA PRO A 79 2.09 7.44 2.88
C PRO A 79 1.84 5.94 2.71
N ILE A 80 1.17 5.33 3.69
CA ILE A 80 0.84 3.90 3.64
C ILE A 80 -0.67 3.77 3.80
N ILE A 81 -1.31 3.18 2.78
CA ILE A 81 -2.72 2.83 2.83
C ILE A 81 -2.80 1.34 3.14
N VAL A 82 -3.35 1.00 4.30
CA VAL A 82 -3.56 -0.40 4.67
C VAL A 82 -4.91 -0.85 4.12
N VAL A 83 -4.91 -1.98 3.40
CA VAL A 83 -6.09 -2.53 2.75
C VAL A 83 -6.42 -3.87 3.39
N THR A 84 -7.67 -4.13 3.72
CA THR A 84 -8.07 -5.39 4.32
C THR A 84 -9.38 -5.91 3.75
N SER A 85 -9.49 -7.25 3.66
CA SER A 85 -10.73 -7.92 3.27
C SER A 85 -11.70 -8.04 4.45
N PHE A 86 -11.21 -7.88 5.67
CA PHE A 86 -12.01 -8.06 6.88
C PHE A 86 -12.10 -6.75 7.63
N ALA A 87 -13.26 -6.12 7.58
CA ALA A 87 -13.52 -4.90 8.33
C ALA A 87 -14.03 -5.27 9.73
N LEU A 88 -13.19 -5.97 10.50
CA LEU A 88 -13.53 -6.32 11.87
C LEU A 88 -13.32 -5.11 12.77
N SER A 89 -14.07 -5.10 13.87
CA SER A 89 -13.94 -4.06 14.89
C SER A 89 -12.49 -4.01 15.37
N GLY A 90 -11.88 -2.83 15.31
CA GLY A 90 -10.52 -2.63 15.78
C GLY A 90 -9.45 -2.71 14.70
N ASP A 91 -9.75 -3.25 13.51
CA ASP A 91 -8.75 -3.36 12.44
C ASP A 91 -8.23 -2.00 11.99
N GLU A 92 -9.13 -1.04 11.85
CA GLU A 92 -8.72 0.31 11.46
C GLU A 92 -7.82 0.93 12.51
N GLN A 93 -8.17 0.78 13.79
CA GLN A 93 -7.35 1.31 14.87
C GLN A 93 -5.99 0.65 14.90
N GLN A 94 -5.93 -0.68 14.72
CA GLN A 94 -4.65 -1.39 14.69
C GLN A 94 -3.77 -0.92 13.54
N ALA A 95 -4.37 -0.67 12.37
CA ALA A 95 -3.62 -0.16 11.22
C ALA A 95 -3.04 1.22 11.52
N LEU A 96 -3.83 2.11 12.09
CA LEU A 96 -3.37 3.45 12.43
C LEU A 96 -2.30 3.41 13.51
N GLU A 97 -2.44 2.55 14.51
CA GLU A 97 -1.43 2.37 15.56
C GLU A 97 -0.13 1.81 15.00
N ALA A 98 -0.21 0.98 13.96
CA ALA A 98 0.99 0.47 13.31
C ALA A 98 1.71 1.55 12.49
N GLY A 99 1.03 2.67 12.22
CA GLY A 99 1.62 3.79 11.50
C GLY A 99 1.02 4.03 10.12
N ALA A 100 -0.10 3.38 9.79
CA ALA A 100 -0.75 3.60 8.50
C ALA A 100 -1.26 5.04 8.40
N THR A 101 -1.16 5.61 7.19
CA THR A 101 -1.70 6.93 6.91
C THR A 101 -3.20 6.87 6.73
N ALA A 102 -3.68 5.79 6.11
CA ALA A 102 -5.09 5.60 5.83
C ALA A 102 -5.43 4.12 5.81
N TYR A 103 -6.71 3.83 5.84
CA TYR A 103 -7.24 2.48 5.90
C TYR A 103 -8.35 2.35 4.87
N LEU A 104 -8.35 1.24 4.13
CA LEU A 104 -9.36 0.99 3.10
C LEU A 104 -9.87 -0.43 3.24
N ALA A 105 -11.16 -0.59 3.56
CA ALA A 105 -11.76 -1.91 3.76
C ALA A 105 -12.37 -2.40 2.45
N LYS A 106 -12.14 -3.69 2.14
CA LYS A 106 -12.79 -4.34 1.01
C LYS A 106 -14.21 -4.74 1.41
N PRO A 107 -15.19 -4.75 0.52
CA PRO A 107 -15.06 -4.31 -0.87
C PRO A 107 -15.00 -2.78 -0.98
N TYR A 108 -14.10 -2.31 -1.80
CA TYR A 108 -14.02 -0.90 -2.14
C TYR A 108 -14.10 -0.79 -3.66
N SER A 109 -14.53 0.38 -4.16
CA SER A 109 -14.52 0.58 -5.59
C SER A 109 -13.10 0.99 -6.02
N PRO A 110 -12.69 0.67 -7.27
CA PRO A 110 -11.41 1.16 -7.78
C PRO A 110 -11.30 2.69 -7.69
N ARG A 111 -12.44 3.38 -7.86
CA ARG A 111 -12.48 4.83 -7.75
C ARG A 111 -12.09 5.31 -6.35
N GLN A 112 -12.58 4.63 -5.31
CA GLN A 112 -12.23 5.01 -3.93
C GLN A 112 -10.74 4.87 -3.68
N MET A 113 -10.13 3.79 -4.17
CA MET A 113 -8.70 3.58 -4.03
C MET A 113 -7.93 4.66 -4.76
N LEU A 114 -8.30 4.97 -6.00
CA LEU A 114 -7.59 5.98 -6.78
C LEU A 114 -7.73 7.37 -6.17
N GLU A 115 -8.90 7.71 -5.68
CA GLU A 115 -9.11 9.00 -5.00
C GLU A 115 -8.19 9.14 -3.80
N LEU A 116 -8.04 8.07 -3.01
CA LEU A 116 -7.20 8.09 -1.83
C LEU A 116 -5.72 8.19 -2.21
N ILE A 117 -5.30 7.46 -3.25
CA ILE A 117 -3.94 7.54 -3.75
C ILE A 117 -3.63 8.97 -4.19
N ARG A 118 -4.52 9.58 -4.97
CA ARG A 118 -4.32 10.95 -5.46
C ARG A 118 -4.31 11.97 -4.34
N LYS A 119 -5.07 11.73 -3.28
CA LYS A 119 -5.10 12.61 -2.12
C LYS A 119 -3.76 12.60 -1.38
N LEU A 120 -3.18 11.42 -1.21
CA LEU A 120 -1.96 11.24 -0.41
C LEU A 120 -0.69 11.43 -1.21
N ALA A 121 -0.73 11.15 -2.51
CA ALA A 121 0.42 11.30 -3.40
C ALA A 121 -0.08 11.81 -4.75
N PRO A 122 -0.39 13.11 -4.88
CA PRO A 122 -0.96 13.66 -6.11
C PRO A 122 -0.10 13.35 -7.33
N GLU A 123 -0.76 13.13 -8.47
CA GLU A 123 -0.05 12.86 -9.72
C GLU A 123 0.86 14.04 -10.09
N SER A 124 2.01 13.67 -10.64
CA SER A 124 2.98 14.66 -11.11
C SER A 124 2.58 15.20 -12.46
#